data_7c7df4e0beaf2ad3c3603d80cfb0eb63
#
_entry.id   7c7df4e0beaf2ad3c3603d80cfb0eb63
#
_cell.length_a   1.000
_cell.length_b   1.000
_cell.length_c   1.000
_cell.angle_alpha   90.00
_cell.angle_beta   90.00
_cell.angle_gamma   90.00
#
_symmetry.space_group_name_H-M   'P 1'
#
loop_
_entity.id
_entity.type
_entity.pdbx_description
1 polymer ?
#
loop_
_entity_poly.entity_id
_entity_poly.type
_entity_poly.pdbx_seq_one_letter_code
_entity_poly.pdbx_strand_id
1 'polypeptide(L)'
;MASYDAALAAAGVENYNLVSVSSVIPAATAVEAVGTAPDLGPAGERLTVVEARATTAGPGQVSAALAWSQAVDDGPGLFYEVAGETDANDVDRRVHEGLRAGQELRDWEFTEPNVVVESEQAESGTYTTALVLAVYGDSEPIC
;
A
#
# COMPACT_ATOMS: atom_id res chain seq x y z
N MET A 1 -10.10 -7.61 13.97
CA MET A 1 -8.68 -7.37 14.20
C MET A 1 -7.79 -8.54 13.81
N ALA A 2 -8.23 -9.79 14.04
CA ALA A 2 -7.44 -10.97 13.63
C ALA A 2 -7.20 -11.03 12.11
N SER A 3 -8.15 -10.59 11.29
CA SER A 3 -7.98 -10.59 9.84
C SER A 3 -6.90 -9.58 9.40
N TYR A 4 -6.80 -8.46 10.08
CA TYR A 4 -5.75 -7.47 9.81
C TYR A 4 -4.38 -8.02 10.22
N ASP A 5 -4.27 -8.61 11.41
CA ASP A 5 -3.02 -9.25 11.85
C ASP A 5 -2.57 -10.34 10.88
N ALA A 6 -3.50 -11.15 10.38
CA ALA A 6 -3.20 -12.18 9.39
C ALA A 6 -2.70 -11.58 8.07
N ALA A 7 -3.29 -10.46 7.64
CA ALA A 7 -2.83 -9.76 6.44
C ALA A 7 -1.43 -9.17 6.64
N LEU A 8 -1.14 -8.58 7.81
CA LEU A 8 0.19 -8.09 8.14
C LEU A 8 1.22 -9.22 8.17
N ALA A 9 0.86 -10.39 8.70
CA ALA A 9 1.73 -11.57 8.74
C ALA A 9 2.03 -12.06 7.32
N ALA A 10 1.03 -12.10 6.44
CA ALA A 10 1.24 -12.47 5.04
C ALA A 10 2.18 -11.49 4.32
N ALA A 11 2.14 -10.23 4.68
CA ALA A 11 3.05 -9.20 4.16
C ALA A 11 4.42 -9.21 4.86
N GLY A 12 4.58 -9.94 5.96
CA GLY A 12 5.85 -10.03 6.69
C GLY A 12 6.14 -8.88 7.62
N VAL A 13 5.12 -8.13 8.08
CA VAL A 13 5.30 -6.92 8.87
C VAL A 13 4.51 -6.90 10.19
N GLU A 14 4.02 -8.05 10.62
CA GLU A 14 3.17 -8.18 11.81
C GLU A 14 3.84 -7.77 13.13
N ASN A 15 5.16 -7.76 13.16
CA ASN A 15 5.91 -7.51 14.39
C ASN A 15 6.42 -6.07 14.51
N TYR A 16 5.94 -5.16 13.67
CA TYR A 16 6.38 -3.76 13.69
C TYR A 16 5.26 -2.81 14.09
N ASN A 17 5.64 -1.63 14.54
CA ASN A 17 4.73 -0.52 14.74
C ASN A 17 4.67 0.30 13.47
N LEU A 18 3.53 0.25 12.77
CA LEU A 18 3.38 0.93 11.49
C LEU A 18 3.08 2.41 11.70
N VAL A 19 3.79 3.26 10.98
CA VAL A 19 3.56 4.70 10.96
C VAL A 19 3.20 5.08 9.54
N SER A 20 1.97 5.53 9.33
CA SER A 20 1.49 5.92 8.02
C SER A 20 1.95 7.33 7.68
N VAL A 21 2.42 7.52 6.46
CA VAL A 21 2.84 8.82 5.95
C VAL A 21 2.06 9.15 4.69
N SER A 22 2.15 10.41 4.26
CA SER A 22 1.60 10.82 2.98
C SER A 22 2.48 10.26 1.84
N SER A 23 2.06 10.47 0.63
CA SER A 23 2.36 9.62 -0.50
C SER A 23 3.48 10.12 -1.42
N VAL A 24 4.47 10.85 -0.91
CA VAL A 24 5.59 11.33 -1.73
C VAL A 24 6.77 10.35 -1.64
N ILE A 25 7.31 9.99 -2.79
CA ILE A 25 8.49 9.11 -2.90
C ILE A 25 9.72 10.02 -3.03
N PRO A 26 10.74 9.86 -2.17
CA PRO A 26 11.96 10.65 -2.31
C PRO A 26 12.65 10.42 -3.66
N ALA A 27 13.36 11.44 -4.14
CA ALA A 27 14.14 11.33 -5.37
C ALA A 27 15.19 10.22 -5.25
N ALA A 28 15.57 9.63 -6.38
CA ALA A 28 16.58 8.58 -6.48
C ALA A 28 16.26 7.34 -5.63
N THR A 29 14.98 7.02 -5.51
CA THR A 29 14.49 5.88 -4.74
C THR A 29 14.00 4.78 -5.70
N ALA A 30 14.40 3.54 -5.46
CA ALA A 30 13.86 2.40 -6.19
C ALA A 30 12.64 1.86 -5.43
N VAL A 31 11.58 1.54 -6.16
CA VAL A 31 10.39 0.87 -5.63
C VAL A 31 10.33 -0.53 -6.22
N GLU A 32 10.30 -1.53 -5.35
CA GLU A 32 10.31 -2.94 -5.75
C GLU A 32 9.12 -3.66 -5.12
N ALA A 33 8.33 -4.35 -5.95
CA ALA A 33 7.23 -5.18 -5.47
C ALA A 33 7.77 -6.57 -5.09
N VAL A 34 7.60 -6.94 -3.82
CA VAL A 34 8.23 -8.17 -3.29
C VAL A 34 7.22 -9.19 -2.75
N GLY A 35 5.95 -8.85 -2.64
CA GLY A 35 4.93 -9.72 -2.07
C GLY A 35 5.03 -9.78 -0.55
N THR A 36 5.99 -10.54 -0.02
CA THR A 36 6.28 -10.61 1.42
C THR A 36 7.60 -9.90 1.70
N ALA A 37 7.59 -9.01 2.67
CA ALA A 37 8.78 -8.25 3.02
C ALA A 37 9.90 -9.15 3.56
N PRO A 38 11.17 -8.85 3.23
CA PRO A 38 12.30 -9.50 3.87
C PRO A 38 12.42 -9.04 5.33
N ASP A 39 13.42 -9.53 6.05
CA ASP A 39 13.72 -9.01 7.39
C ASP A 39 14.11 -7.53 7.31
N LEU A 40 13.30 -6.69 7.93
CA LEU A 40 13.46 -5.24 7.90
C LEU A 40 14.05 -4.68 9.20
N GLY A 41 14.29 -5.53 10.19
CA GLY A 41 14.88 -5.13 11.47
C GLY A 41 14.21 -5.78 12.68
N PRO A 42 14.60 -5.37 13.90
CA PRO A 42 14.07 -5.96 15.14
C PRO A 42 12.57 -5.73 15.34
N ALA A 43 11.91 -6.73 15.92
CA ALA A 43 10.50 -6.61 16.30
C ALA A 43 10.28 -5.44 17.26
N GLY A 44 9.15 -4.76 17.14
CA GLY A 44 8.78 -3.64 18.00
C GLY A 44 9.26 -2.29 17.51
N GLU A 45 10.13 -2.24 16.51
CA GLU A 45 10.55 -0.98 15.91
C GLU A 45 9.44 -0.39 15.03
N ARG A 46 9.56 0.88 14.68
CA ARG A 46 8.61 1.52 13.78
C ARG A 46 8.97 1.24 12.33
N LEU A 47 7.95 1.12 11.51
CA LEU A 47 8.09 0.93 10.08
C LEU A 47 7.24 1.99 9.38
N THR A 48 7.86 2.81 8.57
CA THR A 48 7.17 3.88 7.85
C THR A 48 6.52 3.32 6.59
N VAL A 49 5.22 3.53 6.44
CA VAL A 49 4.46 2.92 5.34
C VAL A 49 3.46 3.87 4.70
N VAL A 50 3.10 3.59 3.45
CA VAL A 50 1.83 3.99 2.86
C VAL A 50 0.97 2.74 2.83
N GLU A 51 -0.25 2.82 3.37
CA GLU A 51 -1.10 1.65 3.58
C GLU A 51 -2.45 1.83 2.93
N ALA A 52 -2.87 0.82 2.16
CA ALA A 52 -4.24 0.66 1.70
C ALA A 52 -4.81 -0.59 2.35
N ARG A 53 -5.91 -0.45 3.09
CA ARG A 53 -6.56 -1.59 3.72
C ARG A 53 -8.06 -1.41 3.80
N ALA A 54 -8.77 -2.53 3.70
CA ALA A 54 -10.19 -2.58 3.98
C ALA A 54 -10.54 -3.94 4.57
N THR A 55 -11.51 -3.95 5.47
CA THR A 55 -11.99 -5.16 6.14
C THR A 55 -13.49 -5.22 5.98
N THR A 56 -14.01 -6.42 5.72
CA THR A 56 -15.46 -6.67 5.69
C THR A 56 -15.81 -7.89 6.51
N ALA A 57 -17.02 -7.90 7.07
CA ALA A 57 -17.59 -9.09 7.73
C ALA A 57 -18.26 -10.01 6.71
N GLY A 58 -18.27 -9.64 5.42
CA GLY A 58 -18.90 -10.40 4.37
C GLY A 58 -20.44 -10.41 4.43
N PRO A 59 -21.11 -11.06 3.46
CA PRO A 59 -20.48 -11.55 2.25
C PRO A 59 -20.12 -10.41 1.31
N GLY A 60 -19.20 -10.67 0.41
CA GLY A 60 -18.80 -9.70 -0.61
C GLY A 60 -17.31 -9.64 -0.81
N GLN A 61 -16.90 -8.73 -1.66
CA GLN A 61 -15.52 -8.57 -2.03
C GLN A 61 -14.91 -7.37 -1.30
N VAL A 62 -13.67 -7.50 -0.88
CA VAL A 62 -12.88 -6.42 -0.30
C VAL A 62 -11.60 -6.30 -1.10
N SER A 63 -11.19 -5.08 -1.42
CA SER A 63 -10.03 -4.84 -2.28
C SER A 63 -9.22 -3.66 -1.79
N ALA A 64 -7.92 -3.71 -2.08
CA ALA A 64 -6.98 -2.63 -1.81
C ALA A 64 -6.03 -2.49 -2.99
N ALA A 65 -5.63 -1.27 -3.31
CA ALA A 65 -4.72 -0.99 -4.41
C ALA A 65 -3.76 0.13 -4.04
N LEU A 66 -2.55 0.03 -4.57
CA LEU A 66 -1.53 1.05 -4.46
C LEU A 66 -0.94 1.25 -5.85
N ALA A 67 -0.93 2.50 -6.33
CA ALA A 67 -0.28 2.87 -7.57
C ALA A 67 0.85 3.84 -7.28
N TRP A 68 1.87 3.82 -8.13
CA TRP A 68 2.96 4.80 -8.01
C TRP A 68 3.55 5.12 -9.37
N SER A 69 4.12 6.31 -9.44
CA SER A 69 4.97 6.72 -10.55
C SER A 69 6.04 7.67 -10.02
N GLN A 70 7.15 7.73 -10.71
CA GLN A 70 8.27 8.56 -10.34
C GLN A 70 8.55 9.54 -11.45
N ALA A 71 9.07 10.72 -11.09
CA ALA A 71 9.49 11.67 -12.08
C ALA A 71 10.72 11.14 -12.82
N VAL A 72 10.86 11.54 -14.08
CA VAL A 72 12.02 11.18 -14.89
C VAL A 72 13.30 11.71 -14.28
N ASP A 73 14.46 11.17 -14.70
CA ASP A 73 15.79 11.60 -14.25
C ASP A 73 16.00 11.45 -12.73
N ASP A 74 15.53 10.33 -12.18
CA ASP A 74 15.63 10.00 -10.74
C ASP A 74 14.97 11.05 -9.83
N GLY A 75 13.96 11.74 -10.33
CA GLY A 75 13.19 12.69 -9.54
C GLY A 75 12.29 12.03 -8.50
N PRO A 76 11.60 12.83 -7.68
CA PRO A 76 10.66 12.31 -6.70
C PRO A 76 9.43 11.70 -7.36
N GLY A 77 8.64 10.98 -6.59
CA GLY A 77 7.45 10.33 -7.10
C GLY A 77 6.27 10.42 -6.16
N LEU A 78 5.19 9.74 -6.54
CA LEU A 78 3.95 9.71 -5.79
C LEU A 78 3.43 8.28 -5.68
N PHE A 79 2.89 7.95 -4.51
CA PHE A 79 1.96 6.84 -4.32
C PHE A 79 0.53 7.38 -4.28
N TYR A 80 -0.42 6.53 -4.64
CA TYR A 80 -1.83 6.75 -4.33
C TYR A 80 -2.45 5.42 -3.90
N GLU A 81 -3.22 5.42 -2.82
CA GLU A 81 -3.85 4.23 -2.27
C GLU A 81 -5.37 4.34 -2.28
N VAL A 82 -6.04 3.22 -2.53
CA VAL A 82 -7.50 3.10 -2.47
C VAL A 82 -7.85 1.74 -1.87
N ALA A 83 -8.85 1.69 -1.02
CA ALA A 83 -9.36 0.43 -0.50
C ALA A 83 -10.85 0.55 -0.18
N GLY A 84 -11.57 -0.58 -0.21
CA GLY A 84 -12.97 -0.59 0.15
C GLY A 84 -13.64 -1.95 -0.04
N GLU A 85 -14.90 -2.00 0.33
CA GLU A 85 -15.76 -3.17 0.13
C GLU A 85 -16.29 -3.14 -1.31
N THR A 86 -15.40 -3.43 -2.25
CA THR A 86 -15.64 -3.35 -3.68
C THR A 86 -14.72 -4.34 -4.41
N ASP A 87 -14.85 -4.43 -5.73
CA ASP A 87 -14.06 -5.36 -6.53
C ASP A 87 -12.68 -4.78 -6.94
N ALA A 88 -11.83 -5.67 -7.47
CA ALA A 88 -10.48 -5.31 -7.89
C ALA A 88 -10.48 -4.27 -9.02
N ASN A 89 -11.43 -4.36 -9.96
CA ASN A 89 -11.50 -3.41 -11.08
C ASN A 89 -11.82 -2.00 -10.61
N ASP A 90 -12.69 -1.87 -9.59
CA ASP A 90 -13.04 -0.56 -9.05
C ASP A 90 -11.85 0.13 -8.39
N VAL A 91 -11.12 -0.58 -7.53
CA VAL A 91 -9.94 0.03 -6.87
C VAL A 91 -8.82 0.31 -7.87
N ASP A 92 -8.64 -0.56 -8.87
CA ASP A 92 -7.65 -0.33 -9.93
C ASP A 92 -7.96 0.96 -10.70
N ARG A 93 -9.20 1.15 -11.11
CA ARG A 93 -9.64 2.36 -11.79
C ARG A 93 -9.44 3.60 -10.93
N ARG A 94 -9.89 3.53 -9.67
CA ARG A 94 -9.85 4.67 -8.75
C ARG A 94 -8.41 5.05 -8.37
N VAL A 95 -7.53 4.09 -8.24
CA VAL A 95 -6.13 4.37 -7.90
C VAL A 95 -5.40 5.07 -9.06
N HIS A 96 -5.73 4.71 -10.29
CA HIS A 96 -5.18 5.40 -11.47
C HIS A 96 -5.71 6.83 -11.57
N GLU A 97 -6.99 7.03 -11.36
CA GLU A 97 -7.61 8.36 -11.38
C GLU A 97 -6.99 9.27 -10.31
N GLY A 98 -6.82 8.73 -9.08
CA GLY A 98 -6.25 9.48 -7.97
C GLY A 98 -4.79 9.83 -8.21
N LEU A 99 -4.00 8.89 -8.72
CA LEU A 99 -2.60 9.16 -9.04
C LEU A 99 -2.48 10.24 -10.10
N ARG A 100 -3.30 10.19 -11.13
CA ARG A 100 -3.32 11.20 -12.19
C ARG A 100 -3.67 12.58 -11.63
N ALA A 101 -4.66 12.67 -10.75
CA ALA A 101 -5.02 13.92 -10.11
C ALA A 101 -3.86 14.49 -9.27
N GLY A 102 -3.13 13.63 -8.57
CA GLY A 102 -1.94 14.03 -7.83
C GLY A 102 -0.81 14.52 -8.73
N GLN A 103 -0.62 13.85 -9.87
CA GLN A 103 0.38 14.26 -10.86
C GLN A 103 0.07 15.65 -11.43
N GLU A 104 -1.20 15.96 -11.64
CA GLU A 104 -1.62 17.26 -12.20
C GLU A 104 -1.34 18.45 -11.26
N LEU A 105 -1.12 18.19 -9.98
CA LEU A 105 -0.76 19.22 -9.00
C LEU A 105 0.73 19.59 -9.05
N ARG A 106 1.52 18.86 -9.80
CA ARG A 106 2.98 19.04 -9.89
C ARG A 106 3.37 19.27 -11.34
N ASP A 107 4.47 19.98 -11.53
CA ASP A 107 5.05 20.21 -12.86
C ASP A 107 6.18 19.25 -13.19
N TRP A 108 6.17 18.06 -12.55
CA TRP A 108 7.14 16.99 -12.82
C TRP A 108 6.70 16.18 -14.03
N GLU A 109 7.67 15.68 -14.80
CA GLU A 109 7.40 14.73 -15.86
C GLU A 109 7.46 13.30 -15.29
N PHE A 110 6.33 12.60 -15.28
CA PHE A 110 6.21 11.29 -14.64
C PHE A 110 6.42 10.15 -15.63
N THR A 111 6.99 9.04 -15.12
CA THR A 111 7.04 7.77 -15.82
C THR A 111 5.67 7.09 -15.78
N GLU A 112 5.53 5.99 -16.56
CA GLU A 112 4.31 5.20 -16.54
C GLU A 112 4.00 4.69 -15.13
N PRO A 113 2.72 4.65 -14.73
CA PRO A 113 2.35 4.17 -13.41
C PRO A 113 2.51 2.65 -13.28
N ASN A 114 2.83 2.23 -12.06
CA ASN A 114 2.80 0.84 -11.63
C ASN A 114 1.65 0.69 -10.63
N VAL A 115 1.08 -0.50 -10.52
CA VAL A 115 -0.02 -0.76 -9.61
C VAL A 115 0.08 -2.16 -9.01
N VAL A 116 -0.29 -2.27 -7.74
CA VAL A 116 -0.48 -3.56 -7.05
C VAL A 116 -1.91 -3.56 -6.50
N VAL A 117 -2.65 -4.64 -6.77
CA VAL A 117 -4.02 -4.81 -6.32
C VAL A 117 -4.13 -6.12 -5.56
N GLU A 118 -4.75 -6.08 -4.39
CA GLU A 118 -5.16 -7.26 -3.63
C GLU A 118 -6.67 -7.27 -3.49
N SER A 119 -7.28 -8.42 -3.70
CA SER A 119 -8.72 -8.58 -3.62
C SER A 119 -9.06 -9.93 -3.02
N GLU A 120 -9.99 -9.93 -2.08
CA GLU A 120 -10.44 -11.14 -1.40
C GLU A 120 -11.96 -11.23 -1.40
N GLN A 121 -12.46 -12.44 -1.55
CA GLN A 121 -13.88 -12.73 -1.44
C GLN A 121 -14.18 -13.15 -0.01
N ALA A 122 -15.02 -12.40 0.69
CA ALA A 122 -15.42 -12.72 2.06
C ALA A 122 -16.73 -13.50 2.08
N GLU A 123 -16.79 -14.50 2.94
CA GLU A 123 -18.02 -15.24 3.23
C GLU A 123 -18.80 -14.56 4.35
N SER A 124 -20.11 -14.80 4.41
CA SER A 124 -20.96 -14.23 5.45
C SER A 124 -20.46 -14.62 6.84
N GLY A 125 -20.29 -13.60 7.70
CA GLY A 125 -19.84 -13.81 9.08
C GLY A 125 -18.34 -13.99 9.26
N THR A 126 -17.57 -13.95 8.18
CA THR A 126 -16.12 -14.11 8.23
C THR A 126 -15.44 -12.77 7.93
N TYR A 127 -14.66 -12.27 8.89
CA TYR A 127 -13.88 -11.03 8.66
C TYR A 127 -12.73 -11.32 7.71
N THR A 128 -12.59 -10.47 6.71
CA THR A 128 -11.56 -10.59 5.67
C THR A 128 -10.96 -9.22 5.42
N THR A 129 -9.64 -9.15 5.34
CA THR A 129 -8.90 -7.90 5.10
C THR A 129 -8.11 -8.01 3.82
N ALA A 130 -8.23 -7.00 2.95
CA ALA A 130 -7.32 -6.77 1.83
C ALA A 130 -6.32 -5.68 2.24
N LEU A 131 -5.05 -5.90 1.93
CA LEU A 131 -3.96 -5.03 2.37
C LEU A 131 -2.90 -4.91 1.30
N VAL A 132 -2.50 -3.67 0.99
CA VAL A 132 -1.30 -3.37 0.20
C VAL A 132 -0.51 -2.30 0.93
N LEU A 133 0.78 -2.51 1.06
CA LEU A 133 1.68 -1.57 1.73
C LEU A 133 2.83 -1.18 0.83
N ALA A 134 3.28 0.07 0.93
CA ALA A 134 4.61 0.46 0.51
C ALA A 134 5.43 0.77 1.78
N VAL A 135 6.59 0.16 1.91
CA VAL A 135 7.46 0.31 3.07
C VAL A 135 8.65 1.18 2.68
N TYR A 136 8.94 2.18 3.50
CA TYR A 136 10.06 3.11 3.29
C TYR A 136 11.29 2.62 4.04
N GLY A 137 12.13 1.83 3.35
CA GLY A 137 13.38 1.35 3.93
C GLY A 137 13.21 0.31 5.04
N ASP A 138 14.15 0.29 5.97
CA ASP A 138 14.14 -0.62 7.10
C ASP A 138 13.43 0.00 8.31
N SER A 139 13.19 -0.82 9.33
CA SER A 139 12.64 -0.34 10.59
C SER A 139 13.62 0.57 11.33
N GLU A 140 13.09 1.39 12.21
CA GLU A 140 13.87 2.31 13.05
C GLU A 140 13.42 2.20 14.50
N PRO A 141 14.31 2.43 15.46
CA PRO A 141 13.93 2.49 16.87
C PRO A 141 12.82 3.50 17.10
N ILE A 142 11.87 3.14 17.96
CA ILE A 142 10.73 4.01 18.25
C ILE A 142 11.11 5.11 19.25
N CYS A 143 12.19 4.93 19.98
CA CYS A 143 12.70 5.89 20.94
C CYS A 143 14.22 5.80 21.08
#